data_309f7800a7f0221b218cab557409f759
#
_entry.id   309f7800a7f0221b218cab557409f759
#
_cell.length_a   1.000
_cell.length_b   1.000
_cell.length_c   1.000
_cell.angle_alpha   90.00
_cell.angle_beta   90.00
_cell.angle_gamma   90.00
#
_symmetry.space_group_name_H-M   'P 1'
#
loop_
_entity.id
_entity.type
_entity.pdbx_description
1 polymer ?
#
loop_
_entity_poly.entity_id
_entity_poly.type
_entity_poly.pdbx_seq_one_letter_code
_entity_poly.pdbx_strand_id
1 'polypeptide(L)'
;PYTNAEQSEIQTLVQDAIFSRSPSGLKRTGIFFGGRDTHEAMDMIQEAKKHMVPPFEVSVFADPSGAFTTAAGMVALTEKHLKDGFNQGLDKSSVVILGGTGPVGVASAVICAKAGASVRLVGRSKEKAEKTAAICNDRYHSKDVLAGVDADKQDYLNDADIVLNTGAAGIQLMTDENVQMSTNLKICADTNAVPPSGIAGVDVMDSGKIMDKSPNKCLGIGALAIGNIKYKSQHDCLKLMYSSEDPVYLDFEDAFKFAQKSV
;
A
#
# COMPACT_ATOMS: atom_id res chain seq x y z
N PRO A 1 -16.18 -16.46 -10.01
CA PRO A 1 -14.95 -15.76 -10.32
C PRO A 1 -14.42 -16.14 -11.70
N TYR A 2 -13.86 -15.17 -12.41
CA TYR A 2 -13.08 -15.39 -13.63
C TYR A 2 -11.60 -15.46 -13.24
N THR A 3 -10.88 -16.43 -13.77
CA THR A 3 -9.45 -16.62 -13.51
C THR A 3 -8.66 -16.40 -14.78
N ASN A 4 -7.47 -15.81 -14.64
CA ASN A 4 -6.59 -15.45 -15.75
C ASN A 4 -7.25 -14.50 -16.77
N ALA A 5 -8.12 -13.59 -16.28
CA ALA A 5 -8.70 -12.57 -17.14
C ALA A 5 -7.60 -11.61 -17.63
N GLU A 6 -7.56 -11.39 -18.94
CA GLU A 6 -6.64 -10.47 -19.58
C GLU A 6 -7.29 -9.09 -19.76
N GLN A 7 -6.48 -8.05 -19.89
CA GLN A 7 -6.96 -6.69 -20.12
C GLN A 7 -7.86 -6.60 -21.38
N SER A 8 -7.57 -7.37 -22.41
CA SER A 8 -8.34 -7.45 -23.66
C SER A 8 -9.76 -7.99 -23.46
N GLU A 9 -10.04 -8.72 -22.38
CA GLU A 9 -11.34 -9.31 -22.06
C GLU A 9 -12.24 -8.38 -21.22
N ILE A 10 -11.66 -7.32 -20.62
CA ILE A 10 -12.38 -6.46 -19.68
C ILE A 10 -13.63 -5.84 -20.30
N GLN A 11 -13.59 -5.42 -21.55
CA GLN A 11 -14.77 -4.91 -22.24
C GLN A 11 -15.93 -5.91 -22.19
N THR A 12 -15.69 -7.15 -22.59
CA THR A 12 -16.74 -8.20 -22.64
C THR A 12 -17.26 -8.50 -21.23
N LEU A 13 -16.36 -8.68 -20.26
CA LEU A 13 -16.73 -8.98 -18.88
C LEU A 13 -17.54 -7.85 -18.22
N VAL A 14 -17.19 -6.60 -18.51
CA VAL A 14 -17.95 -5.43 -18.04
C VAL A 14 -19.33 -5.40 -18.67
N GLN A 15 -19.43 -5.61 -19.99
CA GLN A 15 -20.72 -5.62 -20.70
C GLN A 15 -21.63 -6.78 -20.22
N ASP A 16 -21.06 -7.95 -19.97
CA ASP A 16 -21.80 -9.06 -19.35
C ASP A 16 -22.34 -8.67 -17.96
N ALA A 17 -21.55 -7.97 -17.16
CA ALA A 17 -21.97 -7.52 -15.84
C ALA A 17 -23.10 -6.49 -15.90
N ILE A 18 -22.96 -5.44 -16.75
CA ILE A 18 -23.91 -4.32 -16.80
C ILE A 18 -25.23 -4.68 -17.52
N PHE A 19 -25.23 -5.66 -18.41
CA PHE A 19 -26.43 -6.09 -19.11
C PHE A 19 -27.10 -7.35 -18.51
N SER A 20 -26.52 -7.96 -17.49
CA SER A 20 -27.05 -9.15 -16.83
C SER A 20 -28.19 -8.86 -15.83
N ARG A 21 -28.43 -7.60 -15.47
CA ARG A 21 -29.37 -7.21 -14.41
C ARG A 21 -30.19 -5.98 -14.79
N SER A 22 -31.33 -5.82 -14.09
CA SER A 22 -32.09 -4.57 -14.16
C SER A 22 -31.32 -3.39 -13.56
N PRO A 23 -31.68 -2.13 -13.90
CA PRO A 23 -30.99 -0.94 -13.34
C PRO A 23 -30.92 -0.92 -11.81
N SER A 24 -31.94 -1.40 -11.11
CA SER A 24 -31.91 -1.50 -9.64
C SER A 24 -30.93 -2.57 -9.15
N GLY A 25 -30.72 -3.64 -9.91
CA GLY A 25 -29.76 -4.69 -9.59
C GLY A 25 -28.30 -4.26 -9.82
N LEU A 26 -28.06 -3.37 -10.77
CA LEU A 26 -26.72 -2.83 -11.05
C LEU A 26 -26.13 -2.06 -9.87
N LYS A 27 -26.96 -1.33 -9.13
CA LYS A 27 -26.55 -0.62 -7.90
C LYS A 27 -26.04 -1.55 -6.78
N ARG A 28 -26.25 -2.84 -6.91
CA ARG A 28 -25.83 -3.89 -5.95
C ARG A 28 -24.92 -4.92 -6.62
N THR A 29 -24.42 -4.60 -7.81
CA THR A 29 -23.45 -5.39 -8.55
C THR A 29 -22.14 -4.64 -8.56
N GLY A 30 -21.05 -5.35 -8.35
CA GLY A 30 -19.70 -4.76 -8.40
C GLY A 30 -18.72 -5.71 -9.06
N ILE A 31 -17.67 -5.15 -9.60
CA ILE A 31 -16.52 -5.88 -10.15
C ILE A 31 -15.36 -5.72 -9.18
N PHE A 32 -14.72 -6.84 -8.81
CA PHE A 32 -13.53 -6.85 -7.98
C PHE A 32 -12.35 -7.39 -8.80
N PHE A 33 -11.30 -6.58 -8.92
CA PHE A 33 -10.05 -6.98 -9.55
C PHE A 33 -9.03 -7.44 -8.50
N GLY A 34 -8.73 -8.74 -8.53
CA GLY A 34 -7.62 -9.35 -7.81
C GLY A 34 -6.32 -9.29 -8.62
N GLY A 35 -5.48 -10.30 -8.46
CA GLY A 35 -4.23 -10.44 -9.23
C GLY A 35 -2.98 -10.16 -8.39
N ARG A 36 -1.85 -9.91 -9.04
CA ARG A 36 -0.55 -9.72 -8.38
C ARG A 36 0.21 -8.48 -8.85
N ASP A 37 -0.25 -7.84 -9.90
CA ASP A 37 0.37 -6.64 -10.45
C ASP A 37 -0.46 -5.40 -10.16
N THR A 38 0.17 -4.42 -9.52
CA THR A 38 -0.45 -3.14 -9.16
C THR A 38 -0.85 -2.34 -10.38
N HIS A 39 0.01 -2.33 -11.40
CA HIS A 39 -0.19 -1.50 -12.57
C HIS A 39 -1.28 -2.08 -13.48
N GLU A 40 -1.27 -3.40 -13.65
CA GLU A 40 -2.32 -4.12 -14.37
C GLU A 40 -3.68 -3.93 -13.71
N ALA A 41 -3.76 -4.05 -12.38
CA ALA A 41 -5.02 -3.83 -11.65
C ALA A 41 -5.55 -2.40 -11.84
N MET A 42 -4.68 -1.39 -11.85
CA MET A 42 -5.05 0.00 -12.14
C MET A 42 -5.51 0.19 -13.60
N ASP A 43 -4.88 -0.50 -14.55
CA ASP A 43 -5.29 -0.48 -15.95
C ASP A 43 -6.66 -1.11 -16.13
N MET A 44 -6.93 -2.23 -15.44
CA MET A 44 -8.24 -2.89 -15.47
C MET A 44 -9.36 -2.00 -14.91
N ILE A 45 -9.12 -1.22 -13.84
CA ILE A 45 -10.10 -0.23 -13.36
C ILE A 45 -10.41 0.80 -14.46
N GLN A 46 -9.38 1.36 -15.08
CA GLN A 46 -9.56 2.37 -16.11
C GLN A 46 -10.26 1.80 -17.35
N GLU A 47 -9.89 0.59 -17.75
CA GLU A 47 -10.52 -0.10 -18.85
C GLU A 47 -11.99 -0.42 -18.55
N ALA A 48 -12.29 -0.94 -17.37
CA ALA A 48 -13.67 -1.17 -16.94
C ALA A 48 -14.50 0.11 -17.00
N LYS A 49 -13.96 1.22 -16.51
CA LYS A 49 -14.66 2.51 -16.53
C LYS A 49 -15.00 2.98 -17.96
N LYS A 50 -14.11 2.77 -18.93
CA LYS A 50 -14.35 3.16 -20.34
C LYS A 50 -15.49 2.40 -20.98
N HIS A 51 -15.74 1.16 -20.54
CA HIS A 51 -16.74 0.28 -21.13
C HIS A 51 -18.08 0.25 -20.39
N MET A 52 -18.25 1.09 -19.38
CA MET A 52 -19.57 1.37 -18.79
C MET A 52 -20.45 2.11 -19.80
N VAL A 53 -21.74 1.82 -19.79
CA VAL A 53 -22.74 2.42 -20.69
C VAL A 53 -23.85 3.06 -19.86
N PRO A 54 -23.75 4.37 -19.54
CA PRO A 54 -24.76 5.04 -18.73
C PRO A 54 -26.18 4.89 -19.31
N PRO A 55 -27.21 4.59 -18.48
CA PRO A 55 -27.18 4.44 -17.03
C PRO A 55 -26.82 3.03 -16.53
N PHE A 56 -26.30 2.16 -17.40
CA PHE A 56 -25.88 0.80 -17.04
C PHE A 56 -24.43 0.82 -16.60
N GLU A 57 -24.23 0.99 -15.30
CA GLU A 57 -22.90 1.11 -14.69
C GLU A 57 -22.86 0.32 -13.37
N VAL A 58 -21.70 -0.20 -13.02
CA VAL A 58 -21.46 -0.92 -11.76
C VAL A 58 -20.20 -0.39 -11.08
N SER A 59 -20.14 -0.51 -9.77
CA SER A 59 -18.95 -0.15 -8.99
C SER A 59 -17.78 -1.11 -9.24
N VAL A 60 -16.57 -0.59 -9.16
CA VAL A 60 -15.33 -1.36 -9.36
C VAL A 60 -14.38 -1.12 -8.19
N PHE A 61 -13.74 -2.18 -7.70
CA PHE A 61 -12.68 -2.09 -6.71
C PHE A 61 -11.51 -3.00 -7.09
N ALA A 62 -10.29 -2.53 -6.97
CA ALA A 62 -9.09 -3.36 -7.13
C ALA A 62 -8.30 -3.46 -5.81
N ASP A 63 -7.88 -4.68 -5.50
CA ASP A 63 -6.97 -4.95 -4.38
C ASP A 63 -6.10 -6.19 -4.70
N PRO A 64 -5.11 -6.04 -5.62
CA PRO A 64 -4.29 -7.14 -6.10
C PRO A 64 -3.50 -7.77 -4.95
N SER A 65 -3.74 -9.05 -4.67
CA SER A 65 -3.18 -9.80 -3.53
C SER A 65 -3.38 -9.11 -2.17
N GLY A 66 -4.38 -8.27 -2.03
CA GLY A 66 -4.60 -7.45 -0.84
C GLY A 66 -3.52 -6.38 -0.61
N ALA A 67 -2.79 -6.00 -1.66
CA ALA A 67 -1.66 -5.07 -1.55
C ALA A 67 -2.11 -3.63 -1.30
N PHE A 68 -3.20 -3.21 -1.93
CA PHE A 68 -3.72 -1.83 -1.81
C PHE A 68 -4.18 -1.54 -0.39
N THR A 69 -4.99 -2.43 0.16
CA THR A 69 -5.48 -2.30 1.54
C THR A 69 -4.38 -2.53 2.60
N THR A 70 -3.37 -3.37 2.30
CA THR A 70 -2.20 -3.53 3.18
C THR A 70 -1.37 -2.25 3.23
N ALA A 71 -1.05 -1.66 2.09
CA ALA A 71 -0.33 -0.39 2.00
C ALA A 71 -1.10 0.73 2.73
N ALA A 72 -2.41 0.81 2.48
CA ALA A 72 -3.31 1.77 3.13
C ALA A 72 -3.26 1.66 4.67
N GLY A 73 -3.42 0.44 5.21
CA GLY A 73 -3.39 0.20 6.65
C GLY A 73 -2.02 0.50 7.27
N MET A 74 -0.94 0.10 6.60
CA MET A 74 0.43 0.34 7.06
C MET A 74 0.74 1.83 7.12
N VAL A 75 0.46 2.58 6.05
CA VAL A 75 0.77 4.01 5.98
C VAL A 75 -0.14 4.81 6.93
N ALA A 76 -1.42 4.46 7.08
CA ALA A 76 -2.32 5.14 8.02
C ALA A 76 -1.88 4.97 9.49
N LEU A 77 -1.48 3.75 9.89
CA LEU A 77 -0.92 3.53 11.23
C LEU A 77 0.39 4.27 11.42
N THR A 78 1.26 4.28 10.40
CA THR A 78 2.52 5.04 10.43
C THR A 78 2.25 6.53 10.64
N GLU A 79 1.34 7.12 9.86
CA GLU A 79 0.96 8.53 9.98
C GLU A 79 0.42 8.87 11.38
N LYS A 80 -0.48 8.02 11.89
CA LYS A 80 -1.04 8.16 13.25
C LYS A 80 0.06 8.18 14.32
N HIS A 81 0.90 7.14 14.35
CA HIS A 81 1.93 7.02 15.39
C HIS A 81 3.03 8.08 15.25
N LEU A 82 3.33 8.52 14.02
CA LEU A 82 4.26 9.63 13.77
C LEU A 82 3.71 10.93 14.35
N LYS A 83 2.43 11.20 14.13
CA LYS A 83 1.76 12.39 14.68
C LYS A 83 1.67 12.34 16.19
N ASP A 84 1.20 11.23 16.76
CA ASP A 84 0.97 11.09 18.20
C ASP A 84 2.29 11.05 18.99
N GLY A 85 3.33 10.38 18.47
CA GLY A 85 4.60 10.18 19.16
C GLY A 85 5.62 11.29 18.93
N PHE A 86 5.60 11.94 17.74
CA PHE A 86 6.66 12.88 17.34
C PHE A 86 6.14 14.23 16.85
N ASN A 87 4.83 14.46 16.88
CA ASN A 87 4.18 15.68 16.37
C ASN A 87 4.64 16.06 14.95
N GLN A 88 4.81 15.05 14.09
CA GLN A 88 5.29 15.18 12.71
C GLN A 88 4.28 14.58 11.74
N GLY A 89 4.11 15.18 10.56
CA GLY A 89 3.33 14.65 9.45
C GLY A 89 4.20 13.95 8.42
N LEU A 90 3.58 13.19 7.52
CA LEU A 90 4.28 12.55 6.39
C LEU A 90 4.95 13.57 5.48
N ASP A 91 4.38 14.77 5.33
CA ASP A 91 4.88 15.88 4.50
C ASP A 91 6.27 16.40 4.90
N LYS A 92 6.75 16.02 6.07
CA LYS A 92 8.07 16.42 6.61
C LYS A 92 8.97 15.21 6.88
N SER A 93 8.64 14.06 6.29
CA SER A 93 9.30 12.80 6.62
C SER A 93 10.07 12.24 5.44
N SER A 94 11.20 11.61 5.74
CA SER A 94 11.93 10.73 4.84
C SER A 94 11.52 9.28 5.10
N VAL A 95 11.06 8.60 4.04
CA VAL A 95 10.52 7.24 4.08
C VAL A 95 11.39 6.31 3.26
N VAL A 96 11.90 5.25 3.87
CA VAL A 96 12.59 4.15 3.19
C VAL A 96 11.67 2.93 3.15
N ILE A 97 11.42 2.39 1.95
CA ILE A 97 10.58 1.21 1.74
C ILE A 97 11.45 0.03 1.33
N LEU A 98 11.68 -0.89 2.25
CA LEU A 98 12.42 -2.12 2.01
C LEU A 98 11.52 -3.14 1.29
N GLY A 99 12.06 -3.81 0.25
CA GLY A 99 11.27 -4.68 -0.63
C GLY A 99 10.29 -3.89 -1.51
N GLY A 100 10.56 -2.61 -1.70
CA GLY A 100 9.65 -1.61 -2.28
C GLY A 100 9.23 -1.84 -3.74
N THR A 101 9.90 -2.75 -4.48
CA THR A 101 9.51 -3.06 -5.87
C THR A 101 8.35 -4.04 -6.01
N GLY A 102 7.78 -4.50 -4.89
CA GLY A 102 6.58 -5.34 -4.86
C GLY A 102 5.28 -4.52 -4.80
N PRO A 103 4.10 -5.17 -4.94
CA PRO A 103 2.80 -4.48 -5.01
C PRO A 103 2.51 -3.59 -3.80
N VAL A 104 2.76 -4.08 -2.58
CA VAL A 104 2.57 -3.29 -1.35
C VAL A 104 3.53 -2.11 -1.30
N GLY A 105 4.81 -2.33 -1.70
CA GLY A 105 5.82 -1.28 -1.72
C GLY A 105 5.49 -0.16 -2.70
N VAL A 106 5.02 -0.50 -3.90
CA VAL A 106 4.59 0.48 -4.92
C VAL A 106 3.42 1.33 -4.41
N ALA A 107 2.37 0.69 -3.91
CA ALA A 107 1.21 1.40 -3.38
C ALA A 107 1.59 2.29 -2.18
N SER A 108 2.43 1.80 -1.26
CA SER A 108 2.93 2.59 -0.12
C SER A 108 3.77 3.79 -0.56
N ALA A 109 4.63 3.59 -1.57
CA ALA A 109 5.47 4.67 -2.10
C ALA A 109 4.62 5.80 -2.68
N VAL A 110 3.61 5.45 -3.47
CA VAL A 110 2.70 6.44 -4.07
C VAL A 110 1.89 7.17 -2.98
N ILE A 111 1.33 6.45 -2.00
CA ILE A 111 0.56 7.06 -0.90
C ILE A 111 1.46 8.03 -0.11
N CYS A 112 2.66 7.60 0.31
CA CYS A 112 3.58 8.44 1.07
C CYS A 112 4.02 9.69 0.29
N ALA A 113 4.39 9.53 -1.00
CA ALA A 113 4.83 10.63 -1.83
C ALA A 113 3.71 11.64 -2.09
N LYS A 114 2.47 11.18 -2.32
CA LYS A 114 1.29 12.06 -2.44
C LYS A 114 0.93 12.77 -1.13
N ALA A 115 1.26 12.18 0.01
CA ALA A 115 1.16 12.82 1.31
C ALA A 115 2.31 13.83 1.58
N GLY A 116 3.25 13.99 0.65
CA GLY A 116 4.33 14.97 0.71
C GLY A 116 5.65 14.45 1.29
N ALA A 117 5.78 13.14 1.55
CA ALA A 117 7.02 12.55 2.03
C ALA A 117 8.07 12.43 0.93
N SER A 118 9.35 12.54 1.30
CA SER A 118 10.47 12.11 0.45
C SER A 118 10.61 10.60 0.55
N VAL A 119 10.46 9.87 -0.54
CA VAL A 119 10.37 8.41 -0.55
C VAL A 119 11.55 7.79 -1.26
N ARG A 120 12.19 6.79 -0.63
CA ARG A 120 13.18 5.92 -1.26
C ARG A 120 12.70 4.48 -1.30
N LEU A 121 12.55 3.97 -2.51
CA LEU A 121 12.08 2.62 -2.79
C LEU A 121 13.30 1.71 -2.98
N VAL A 122 13.53 0.79 -2.04
CA VAL A 122 14.72 -0.08 -2.01
C VAL A 122 14.38 -1.47 -2.53
N GLY A 123 15.16 -1.94 -3.50
CA GLY A 123 15.06 -3.27 -4.09
C GLY A 123 16.41 -3.96 -4.19
N ARG A 124 16.40 -5.27 -4.50
CA ARG A 124 17.63 -6.07 -4.72
C ARG A 124 18.32 -5.71 -6.03
N SER A 125 17.56 -5.34 -7.06
CA SER A 125 18.06 -4.94 -8.37
C SER A 125 17.91 -3.42 -8.51
N LYS A 126 19.00 -2.73 -8.79
CA LYS A 126 19.04 -1.29 -9.04
C LYS A 126 18.15 -0.92 -10.23
N GLU A 127 18.29 -1.62 -11.34
CA GLU A 127 17.49 -1.41 -12.56
C GLU A 127 15.99 -1.52 -12.29
N LYS A 128 15.57 -2.57 -11.54
CA LYS A 128 14.15 -2.75 -11.20
C LYS A 128 13.67 -1.64 -10.27
N ALA A 129 14.48 -1.21 -9.31
CA ALA A 129 14.11 -0.13 -8.40
C ALA A 129 13.97 1.20 -9.15
N GLU A 130 14.90 1.53 -10.05
CA GLU A 130 14.86 2.73 -10.90
C GLU A 130 13.62 2.74 -11.81
N LYS A 131 13.34 1.62 -12.48
CA LYS A 131 12.14 1.47 -13.31
C LYS A 131 10.86 1.64 -12.49
N THR A 132 10.80 1.04 -11.29
CA THR A 132 9.63 1.14 -10.42
C THR A 132 9.42 2.57 -9.91
N ALA A 133 10.49 3.25 -9.49
CA ALA A 133 10.43 4.64 -9.05
C ALA A 133 9.98 5.57 -10.19
N ALA A 134 10.52 5.39 -11.40
CA ALA A 134 10.08 6.14 -12.59
C ALA A 134 8.59 5.95 -12.86
N ILE A 135 8.08 4.71 -12.82
CA ILE A 135 6.65 4.44 -12.99
C ILE A 135 5.82 5.12 -11.89
N CYS A 136 6.26 5.11 -10.63
CA CYS A 136 5.57 5.81 -9.54
C CYS A 136 5.46 7.32 -9.85
N ASN A 137 6.54 7.93 -10.30
CA ASN A 137 6.58 9.36 -10.60
C ASN A 137 5.73 9.72 -11.82
N ASP A 138 5.89 8.99 -12.91
CA ASP A 138 5.26 9.32 -14.20
C ASP A 138 3.76 8.98 -14.20
N ARG A 139 3.41 7.75 -13.80
CA ARG A 139 2.05 7.24 -13.89
C ARG A 139 1.12 7.79 -12.82
N TYR A 140 1.61 7.89 -11.57
CA TYR A 140 0.80 8.32 -10.44
C TYR A 140 1.03 9.77 -10.05
N HIS A 141 1.85 10.49 -10.82
CA HIS A 141 2.23 11.88 -10.54
C HIS A 141 2.79 12.07 -9.12
N SER A 142 3.49 11.03 -8.65
CA SER A 142 4.18 11.06 -7.36
C SER A 142 5.53 11.72 -7.55
N LYS A 143 5.70 12.92 -7.02
CA LYS A 143 7.01 13.58 -7.06
C LYS A 143 7.92 12.97 -6.00
N ASP A 144 9.22 12.88 -6.32
CA ASP A 144 10.29 12.55 -5.37
C ASP A 144 10.35 11.09 -4.87
N VAL A 145 9.81 10.12 -5.61
CA VAL A 145 10.12 8.71 -5.38
C VAL A 145 11.48 8.40 -6.00
N LEU A 146 12.46 8.11 -5.13
CA LEU A 146 13.82 7.77 -5.50
C LEU A 146 14.04 6.26 -5.43
N ALA A 147 14.92 5.75 -6.27
CA ALA A 147 15.35 4.36 -6.20
C ALA A 147 16.52 4.17 -5.21
N GLY A 148 16.62 2.97 -4.66
CA GLY A 148 17.73 2.52 -3.84
C GLY A 148 17.98 1.02 -4.04
N VAL A 149 19.20 0.58 -3.74
CA VAL A 149 19.61 -0.82 -3.78
C VAL A 149 19.89 -1.33 -2.36
N ASP A 150 19.55 -2.58 -2.08
CA ASP A 150 19.68 -3.16 -0.73
C ASP A 150 21.12 -3.16 -0.19
N ALA A 151 22.13 -3.23 -1.07
CA ALA A 151 23.53 -3.16 -0.67
C ALA A 151 23.89 -1.84 0.03
N ASP A 152 23.24 -0.74 -0.35
CA ASP A 152 23.51 0.60 0.19
C ASP A 152 22.46 1.02 1.23
N LYS A 153 21.62 0.09 1.69
CA LYS A 153 20.45 0.41 2.53
C LYS A 153 20.79 1.14 3.82
N GLN A 154 21.96 0.86 4.44
CA GLN A 154 22.34 1.52 5.69
C GLN A 154 22.50 3.04 5.51
N ASP A 155 23.02 3.48 4.38
CA ASP A 155 23.17 4.91 4.08
C ASP A 155 21.79 5.58 4.01
N TYR A 156 20.80 4.89 3.42
CA TYR A 156 19.43 5.40 3.35
C TYR A 156 18.72 5.39 4.71
N LEU A 157 18.98 4.36 5.54
CA LEU A 157 18.40 4.22 6.88
C LEU A 157 18.91 5.29 7.85
N ASN A 158 20.16 5.77 7.69
CA ASN A 158 20.74 6.79 8.55
C ASN A 158 19.97 8.12 8.49
N ASP A 159 19.40 8.45 7.33
CA ASP A 159 18.66 9.69 7.10
C ASP A 159 17.12 9.49 7.16
N ALA A 160 16.66 8.27 7.42
CA ALA A 160 15.23 7.95 7.41
C ALA A 160 14.54 8.31 8.73
N ASP A 161 13.36 8.91 8.63
CA ASP A 161 12.40 9.02 9.73
C ASP A 161 11.57 7.76 9.87
N ILE A 162 11.25 7.12 8.74
CA ILE A 162 10.30 6.00 8.64
C ILE A 162 10.89 4.88 7.80
N VAL A 163 10.75 3.64 8.29
CA VAL A 163 11.01 2.43 7.50
C VAL A 163 9.73 1.62 7.36
N LEU A 164 9.36 1.32 6.12
CA LEU A 164 8.27 0.41 5.79
C LEU A 164 8.86 -0.87 5.19
N ASN A 165 8.68 -2.01 5.85
CA ASN A 165 9.09 -3.29 5.29
C ASN A 165 7.92 -3.95 4.55
N THR A 166 8.12 -4.14 3.25
CA THR A 166 7.19 -4.80 2.33
C THR A 166 7.83 -6.00 1.63
N GLY A 167 8.88 -6.55 2.23
CA GLY A 167 9.63 -7.71 1.74
C GLY A 167 8.83 -9.01 1.78
N ALA A 168 9.42 -10.06 1.22
CA ALA A 168 8.83 -11.38 1.25
C ALA A 168 8.75 -11.93 2.68
N ALA A 169 7.70 -12.73 2.95
CA ALA A 169 7.49 -13.36 4.25
C ALA A 169 8.70 -14.22 4.66
N GLY A 170 9.10 -14.13 5.93
CA GLY A 170 10.23 -14.88 6.48
C GLY A 170 11.62 -14.37 6.07
N ILE A 171 11.71 -13.20 5.44
CA ILE A 171 12.98 -12.56 5.07
C ILE A 171 13.22 -11.33 5.93
N GLN A 172 14.27 -11.37 6.74
CA GLN A 172 14.70 -10.21 7.51
C GLN A 172 15.51 -9.25 6.62
N LEU A 173 14.98 -8.04 6.43
CA LEU A 173 15.63 -7.00 5.62
C LEU A 173 16.35 -5.94 6.47
N MET A 174 15.98 -5.82 7.74
CA MET A 174 16.61 -4.89 8.68
C MET A 174 17.04 -5.63 9.96
N THR A 175 18.33 -5.69 10.20
CA THR A 175 18.94 -6.38 11.35
C THR A 175 18.96 -5.49 12.60
N ASP A 176 19.27 -6.07 13.76
CA ASP A 176 19.50 -5.32 15.00
C ASP A 176 20.57 -4.25 14.83
N GLU A 177 21.64 -4.54 14.10
CA GLU A 177 22.72 -3.58 13.81
C GLU A 177 22.20 -2.40 12.99
N ASN A 178 21.40 -2.67 11.95
CA ASN A 178 20.77 -1.61 11.16
C ASN A 178 19.91 -0.70 12.06
N VAL A 179 19.12 -1.28 12.98
CA VAL A 179 18.27 -0.53 13.92
C VAL A 179 19.12 0.36 14.83
N GLN A 180 20.22 -0.19 15.40
CA GLN A 180 21.10 0.55 16.33
C GLN A 180 21.85 1.68 15.63
N MET A 181 22.24 1.50 14.37
CA MET A 181 22.96 2.53 13.60
C MET A 181 22.05 3.65 13.10
N SER A 182 20.76 3.42 12.99
CA SER A 182 19.80 4.37 12.41
C SER A 182 19.22 5.29 13.50
N THR A 183 19.93 6.38 13.78
CA THR A 183 19.63 7.27 14.92
C THR A 183 18.46 8.23 14.71
N ASN A 184 17.98 8.40 13.46
CA ASN A 184 16.89 9.32 13.13
C ASN A 184 15.51 8.65 13.09
N LEU A 185 15.47 7.29 13.11
CA LEU A 185 14.24 6.55 12.96
C LEU A 185 13.22 6.85 14.05
N LYS A 186 11.98 7.05 13.62
CA LYS A 186 10.80 7.30 14.44
C LYS A 186 9.79 6.16 14.36
N ILE A 187 9.57 5.63 13.14
CA ILE A 187 8.60 4.55 12.91
C ILE A 187 9.25 3.45 12.09
N CYS A 188 9.04 2.20 12.53
CA CYS A 188 9.34 0.98 11.78
C CYS A 188 8.07 0.15 11.62
N ALA A 189 7.53 0.02 10.41
CA ALA A 189 6.35 -0.79 10.14
C ALA A 189 6.71 -2.04 9.32
N ASP A 190 6.28 -3.21 9.80
CA ASP A 190 6.63 -4.51 9.21
C ASP A 190 5.37 -5.31 8.82
N THR A 191 5.23 -5.62 7.54
CA THR A 191 4.14 -6.47 7.04
C THR A 191 4.40 -7.96 7.19
N ASN A 192 5.61 -8.36 7.62
CA ASN A 192 5.97 -9.77 7.75
C ASN A 192 5.39 -10.39 9.02
N ALA A 193 4.49 -11.36 8.84
CA ALA A 193 3.89 -12.13 9.93
C ALA A 193 4.59 -13.48 10.21
N VAL A 194 5.66 -13.81 9.46
CA VAL A 194 6.35 -15.10 9.53
C VAL A 194 7.78 -14.90 10.05
N PRO A 195 8.21 -15.61 11.09
CA PRO A 195 9.58 -15.56 11.59
C PRO A 195 10.63 -15.95 10.53
N PRO A 196 11.82 -15.29 10.54
CA PRO A 196 12.15 -14.11 11.35
C PRO A 196 11.36 -12.86 10.91
N SER A 197 11.17 -11.89 11.83
CA SER A 197 10.56 -10.60 11.49
C SER A 197 11.37 -9.90 10.39
N GLY A 198 10.70 -9.13 9.55
CA GLY A 198 11.36 -8.39 8.47
C GLY A 198 12.22 -7.24 8.98
N ILE A 199 11.80 -6.64 10.10
CA ILE A 199 12.57 -5.65 10.88
C ILE A 199 12.85 -6.24 12.26
N ALA A 200 14.11 -6.37 12.63
CA ALA A 200 14.50 -6.86 13.95
C ALA A 200 13.92 -5.98 15.06
N GLY A 201 13.33 -6.62 16.07
CA GLY A 201 12.74 -5.94 17.22
C GLY A 201 11.30 -5.45 17.02
N VAL A 202 10.69 -5.65 15.84
CA VAL A 202 9.25 -5.46 15.64
C VAL A 202 8.54 -6.80 15.82
N ASP A 203 7.61 -6.86 16.77
CA ASP A 203 6.73 -8.01 16.97
C ASP A 203 5.45 -7.87 16.13
N VAL A 204 4.88 -9.00 15.73
CA VAL A 204 3.67 -9.03 14.89
C VAL A 204 2.46 -8.32 15.52
N MET A 205 2.43 -8.22 16.84
CA MET A 205 1.36 -7.57 17.63
C MET A 205 1.62 -6.09 17.91
N ASP A 206 2.82 -5.58 17.63
CA ASP A 206 3.17 -4.20 17.97
C ASP A 206 2.28 -3.19 17.27
N SER A 207 1.86 -2.16 18.02
CA SER A 207 1.10 -1.02 17.52
C SER A 207 1.57 0.26 18.22
N GLY A 208 2.71 0.79 17.75
CA GLY A 208 3.36 1.94 18.38
C GLY A 208 4.18 1.59 19.62
N LYS A 209 4.69 0.37 19.73
CA LYS A 209 5.55 -0.04 20.84
C LYS A 209 6.98 0.44 20.59
N ILE A 210 7.63 0.96 21.65
CA ILE A 210 9.03 1.39 21.60
C ILE A 210 9.92 0.17 21.34
N MET A 211 10.78 0.29 20.33
CA MET A 211 11.77 -0.73 20.00
C MET A 211 13.00 -0.61 20.93
N ASP A 212 13.28 -1.66 21.70
CA ASP A 212 14.29 -1.65 22.77
C ASP A 212 15.72 -1.29 22.28
N LYS A 213 16.07 -1.70 21.05
CA LYS A 213 17.40 -1.47 20.48
C LYS A 213 17.54 -0.17 19.70
N SER A 214 16.46 0.58 19.54
CA SER A 214 16.51 1.86 18.83
C SER A 214 17.05 2.98 19.72
N PRO A 215 18.09 3.71 19.29
CA PRO A 215 18.66 4.81 20.06
C PRO A 215 17.69 6.01 20.19
N ASN A 216 16.75 6.16 19.27
CA ASN A 216 15.78 7.26 19.21
C ASN A 216 14.37 6.87 19.66
N LYS A 217 14.20 5.76 20.38
CA LYS A 217 12.89 5.26 20.81
C LYS A 217 11.88 5.10 19.66
N CYS A 218 12.36 4.59 18.53
CA CYS A 218 11.53 4.30 17.37
C CYS A 218 10.34 3.41 17.76
N LEU A 219 9.19 3.67 17.17
CA LEU A 219 7.96 2.90 17.41
C LEU A 219 7.83 1.80 16.37
N GLY A 220 7.61 0.56 16.82
CA GLY A 220 7.35 -0.61 15.99
C GLY A 220 5.85 -0.78 15.70
N ILE A 221 5.52 -1.13 14.46
CA ILE A 221 4.16 -1.48 14.01
C ILE A 221 4.24 -2.83 13.29
N GLY A 222 3.56 -3.83 13.84
CA GLY A 222 3.61 -5.20 13.34
C GLY A 222 2.47 -5.57 12.41
N ALA A 223 2.63 -6.72 11.78
CA ALA A 223 1.77 -7.21 10.71
C ALA A 223 0.29 -7.38 11.13
N LEU A 224 -0.01 -7.74 12.38
CA LEU A 224 -1.39 -7.92 12.84
C LEU A 224 -2.09 -6.59 13.10
N ALA A 225 -1.38 -5.57 13.60
CA ALA A 225 -1.93 -4.22 13.71
C ALA A 225 -2.28 -3.68 12.31
N ILE A 226 -1.36 -3.82 11.34
CA ILE A 226 -1.59 -3.47 9.94
C ILE A 226 -2.79 -4.24 9.37
N GLY A 227 -2.84 -5.56 9.62
CA GLY A 227 -3.90 -6.44 9.15
C GLY A 227 -5.30 -6.06 9.64
N ASN A 228 -5.42 -5.57 10.87
CA ASN A 228 -6.68 -5.08 11.41
C ASN A 228 -7.20 -3.86 10.64
N ILE A 229 -6.34 -2.89 10.34
CA ILE A 229 -6.73 -1.69 9.58
C ILE A 229 -6.98 -2.05 8.11
N LYS A 230 -6.15 -2.91 7.52
CA LYS A 230 -6.39 -3.49 6.19
C LYS A 230 -7.80 -4.06 6.07
N TYR A 231 -8.19 -4.93 7.01
CA TYR A 231 -9.51 -5.58 7.01
C TYR A 231 -10.64 -4.55 7.04
N LYS A 232 -10.56 -3.56 7.94
CA LYS A 232 -11.56 -2.49 8.06
C LYS A 232 -11.65 -1.68 6.76
N SER A 233 -10.52 -1.26 6.21
CA SER A 233 -10.45 -0.50 4.97
C SER A 233 -11.05 -1.26 3.79
N GLN A 234 -10.73 -2.55 3.63
CA GLN A 234 -11.30 -3.39 2.57
C GLN A 234 -12.81 -3.55 2.73
N HIS A 235 -13.27 -3.79 3.97
CA HIS A 235 -14.69 -3.89 4.28
C HIS A 235 -15.43 -2.59 3.95
N ASP A 236 -14.86 -1.43 4.29
CA ASP A 236 -15.48 -0.14 4.02
C ASP A 236 -15.51 0.21 2.53
N CYS A 237 -14.48 -0.18 1.76
CA CYS A 237 -14.51 -0.10 0.29
C CYS A 237 -15.67 -0.93 -0.29
N LEU A 238 -15.80 -2.19 0.11
CA LEU A 238 -16.89 -3.08 -0.34
C LEU A 238 -18.26 -2.56 0.10
N LYS A 239 -18.36 -2.03 1.31
CA LYS A 239 -19.59 -1.41 1.83
C LYS A 239 -19.98 -0.18 1.02
N LEU A 240 -19.02 0.66 0.64
CA LEU A 240 -19.28 1.82 -0.21
C LEU A 240 -19.80 1.38 -1.59
N MET A 241 -19.18 0.37 -2.22
CA MET A 241 -19.67 -0.19 -3.48
C MET A 241 -21.12 -0.66 -3.37
N TYR A 242 -21.49 -1.28 -2.25
CA TYR A 242 -22.84 -1.80 -2.02
C TYR A 242 -23.85 -0.69 -1.70
N SER A 243 -23.47 0.37 -0.99
CA SER A 243 -24.39 1.39 -0.47
C SER A 243 -24.49 2.63 -1.37
N SER A 244 -23.54 2.83 -2.29
CA SER A 244 -23.58 3.97 -3.20
C SER A 244 -24.72 3.87 -4.21
N GLU A 245 -25.37 5.00 -4.47
CA GLU A 245 -26.37 5.12 -5.53
C GLU A 245 -25.73 5.33 -6.91
N ASP A 246 -24.55 5.94 -6.93
CA ASP A 246 -23.72 6.13 -8.13
C ASP A 246 -22.56 5.13 -8.13
N PRO A 247 -22.06 4.70 -9.32
CA PRO A 247 -20.93 3.78 -9.41
C PRO A 247 -19.66 4.43 -8.85
N VAL A 248 -18.90 3.66 -8.06
CA VAL A 248 -17.61 4.08 -7.51
C VAL A 248 -16.48 3.23 -8.08
N TYR A 249 -15.31 3.85 -8.26
CA TYR A 249 -14.10 3.21 -8.79
C TYR A 249 -13.01 3.36 -7.76
N LEU A 250 -12.74 2.28 -7.01
CA LEU A 250 -11.92 2.32 -5.80
C LEU A 250 -10.55 1.68 -6.03
N ASP A 251 -9.52 2.35 -5.54
CA ASP A 251 -8.14 1.90 -5.58
C ASP A 251 -7.43 2.08 -4.22
N PHE A 252 -6.09 2.06 -4.21
CA PHE A 252 -5.30 2.20 -2.99
C PHE A 252 -5.42 3.58 -2.33
N GLU A 253 -5.70 4.64 -3.09
CA GLU A 253 -5.90 5.97 -2.52
C GLU A 253 -7.22 6.05 -1.74
N ASP A 254 -8.26 5.42 -2.25
CA ASP A 254 -9.55 5.34 -1.55
C ASP A 254 -9.47 4.42 -0.33
N ALA A 255 -8.78 3.28 -0.48
CA ALA A 255 -8.46 2.40 0.66
C ALA A 255 -7.70 3.16 1.76
N PHE A 256 -6.76 4.04 1.41
CA PHE A 256 -6.02 4.85 2.36
C PHE A 256 -6.93 5.85 3.11
N LYS A 257 -7.86 6.53 2.41
CA LYS A 257 -8.85 7.42 3.05
C LYS A 257 -9.72 6.69 4.09
N PHE A 258 -10.09 5.43 3.83
CA PHE A 258 -10.81 4.59 4.80
C PHE A 258 -9.90 4.14 5.94
N ALA A 259 -8.67 3.77 5.64
CA ALA A 259 -7.69 3.39 6.66
C ALA A 259 -7.44 4.54 7.65
N GLN A 260 -7.28 5.79 7.17
CA GLN A 260 -7.12 6.98 8.02
C GLN A 260 -8.31 7.22 8.97
N LYS A 261 -9.52 6.84 8.59
CA LYS A 261 -10.71 6.94 9.46
C LYS A 261 -10.80 5.80 10.49
N SER A 262 -10.02 4.75 10.31
CA SER A 262 -10.09 3.51 11.11
C SER A 262 -8.98 3.41 12.17
N VAL A 263 -8.02 4.36 12.20
CA VAL A 263 -6.86 4.39 13.12
C VAL A 263 -7.06 5.33 14.30
#